data_3de2d944a5b0fdd662f24dd99f6c5b69
#
_entry.id   3de2d944a5b0fdd662f24dd99f6c5b69
#
_cell.length_a   1.000
_cell.length_b   1.000
_cell.length_c   1.000
_cell.angle_alpha   90.00
_cell.angle_beta   90.00
_cell.angle_gamma   90.00
#
_symmetry.space_group_name_H-M   'P 1'
#
loop_
_entity.id
_entity.type
_entity.pdbx_description
1 polymer ?
#
loop_
_entity_poly.entity_id
_entity_poly.type
_entity_poly.pdbx_seq_one_letter_code
_entity_poly.pdbx_strand_id
1 'polypeptide(L)'
;MGLKNQLRNLAEKRSSDFFGVAPVSRFKGAPKFHKPRDILPESKSVLSVGIKIPQGVRKANHRSFSKKGMRDAIFIYQMHGYVTINNKLNKTAYSLANFLENQGFVSTPIPASAPSNRKDLVGIFSNRHAAVAAGQANFGWNTLAITEEAGPRVRWVSVLTSADIHPDPLLKGDICDREDCNKCVEVCPVEAIPDTESVELTMEGKKFVYSNLIKERCRTGGVSGLSTRMAEQKLELPTNPGPEDYLKALDKESSWHKMERIASMCGRCIIECPVGS
;
A
#
# COMPACT_ATOMS: atom_id res chain seq x y z
N MET A 1 -13.92 -15.40 -25.19
CA MET A 1 -12.90 -14.65 -24.41
C MET A 1 -12.66 -15.41 -23.11
N GLY A 2 -11.40 -15.76 -22.77
CA GLY A 2 -11.09 -16.50 -21.55
C GLY A 2 -11.41 -15.70 -20.28
N LEU A 3 -11.63 -16.39 -19.15
CA LEU A 3 -12.04 -15.82 -17.87
C LEU A 3 -11.11 -14.67 -17.41
N LYS A 4 -9.78 -14.84 -17.51
CA LYS A 4 -8.79 -13.80 -17.15
C LYS A 4 -9.00 -12.50 -17.93
N ASN A 5 -9.28 -12.57 -19.23
CA ASN A 5 -9.52 -11.39 -20.06
C ASN A 5 -10.86 -10.72 -19.74
N GLN A 6 -11.89 -11.49 -19.38
CA GLN A 6 -13.17 -10.94 -18.92
C GLN A 6 -12.99 -10.14 -17.62
N LEU A 7 -12.23 -10.68 -16.67
CA LEU A 7 -11.91 -10.02 -15.40
C LEU A 7 -11.06 -8.76 -15.61
N ARG A 8 -10.05 -8.82 -16.48
CA ARG A 8 -9.24 -7.64 -16.85
C ARG A 8 -10.11 -6.53 -17.43
N ASN A 9 -10.94 -6.85 -18.42
CA ASN A 9 -11.85 -5.87 -19.04
C ASN A 9 -12.85 -5.28 -18.03
N LEU A 10 -13.31 -6.09 -17.07
CA LEU A 10 -14.19 -5.59 -16.00
C LEU A 10 -13.46 -4.62 -15.09
N ALA A 11 -12.20 -4.90 -14.71
CA ALA A 11 -11.37 -4.01 -13.92
C ALA A 11 -11.10 -2.69 -14.67
N GLU A 12 -10.74 -2.75 -15.94
CA GLU A 12 -10.49 -1.58 -16.80
C GLU A 12 -11.73 -0.69 -16.95
N LYS A 13 -12.91 -1.30 -17.21
CA LYS A 13 -14.19 -0.57 -17.22
C LYS A 13 -14.51 0.13 -15.90
N ARG A 14 -13.91 -0.28 -14.81
CA ARG A 14 -13.97 0.34 -13.48
C ARG A 14 -12.82 1.32 -13.20
N SER A 15 -12.13 1.75 -14.26
CA SER A 15 -11.01 2.70 -14.19
C SER A 15 -9.82 2.20 -13.38
N SER A 16 -9.53 0.89 -13.46
CA SER A 16 -8.30 0.32 -12.93
C SER A 16 -7.18 0.44 -13.94
N ASP A 17 -5.99 0.82 -13.49
CA ASP A 17 -4.79 0.95 -14.33
C ASP A 17 -4.00 -0.35 -14.41
N PHE A 18 -4.10 -1.20 -13.39
CA PHE A 18 -3.36 -2.45 -13.27
C PHE A 18 -4.29 -3.61 -12.93
N PHE A 19 -4.06 -4.75 -13.56
CA PHE A 19 -4.72 -6.01 -13.25
C PHE A 19 -3.74 -7.17 -13.46
N GLY A 20 -3.62 -8.05 -12.46
CA GLY A 20 -2.77 -9.23 -12.53
C GLY A 20 -3.30 -10.37 -11.65
N VAL A 21 -2.75 -11.56 -11.90
CA VAL A 21 -3.14 -12.80 -11.22
C VAL A 21 -1.91 -13.47 -10.64
N ALA A 22 -1.98 -13.86 -9.36
CA ALA A 22 -0.98 -14.67 -8.69
C ALA A 22 -1.57 -16.02 -8.26
N PRO A 23 -0.79 -17.11 -8.28
CA PRO A 23 -1.20 -18.36 -7.67
C PRO A 23 -1.02 -18.26 -6.15
N VAL A 24 -1.84 -18.96 -5.37
CA VAL A 24 -1.73 -18.96 -3.90
C VAL A 24 -0.38 -19.50 -3.40
N SER A 25 0.32 -20.27 -4.22
CA SER A 25 1.66 -20.81 -3.89
C SER A 25 2.70 -19.74 -3.62
N ARG A 26 2.56 -18.54 -4.21
CA ARG A 26 3.48 -17.41 -3.98
C ARG A 26 3.36 -16.79 -2.59
N PHE A 27 2.34 -17.16 -1.82
CA PHE A 27 2.09 -16.65 -0.47
C PHE A 27 2.47 -17.64 0.64
N LYS A 28 3.26 -18.69 0.34
CA LYS A 28 3.69 -19.68 1.34
C LYS A 28 4.44 -19.06 2.51
N GLY A 29 5.27 -18.03 2.25
CA GLY A 29 6.03 -17.29 3.25
C GLY A 29 5.24 -16.24 4.04
N ALA A 30 3.95 -16.03 3.74
CA ALA A 30 3.13 -15.09 4.52
C ALA A 30 2.93 -15.58 5.96
N PRO A 31 2.83 -14.66 6.95
CA PRO A 31 2.57 -15.02 8.34
C PRO A 31 1.28 -15.83 8.49
N LYS A 32 1.19 -16.59 9.58
CA LYS A 32 -0.02 -17.32 9.95
C LYS A 32 -1.21 -16.37 10.05
N PHE A 33 -2.37 -16.79 9.58
CA PHE A 33 -3.63 -16.02 9.46
C PHE A 33 -3.62 -14.91 8.39
N HIS A 34 -2.56 -14.80 7.58
CA HIS A 34 -2.47 -13.81 6.49
C HIS A 34 -2.27 -14.45 5.11
N LYS A 35 -2.30 -15.78 5.00
CA LYS A 35 -2.25 -16.49 3.73
C LYS A 35 -3.62 -16.45 3.05
N PRO A 36 -3.68 -16.51 1.70
CA PRO A 36 -4.97 -16.59 0.99
C PRO A 36 -5.89 -17.68 1.54
N ARG A 37 -5.34 -18.89 1.82
CA ARG A 37 -6.12 -20.04 2.32
C ARG A 37 -6.49 -19.95 3.80
N ASP A 38 -5.89 -19.07 4.56
CA ASP A 38 -6.33 -18.80 5.94
C ASP A 38 -7.63 -17.98 5.94
N ILE A 39 -7.90 -17.22 4.84
CA ILE A 39 -9.08 -16.37 4.68
C ILE A 39 -10.16 -17.09 3.86
N LEU A 40 -9.78 -17.68 2.74
CA LEU A 40 -10.64 -18.46 1.85
C LEU A 40 -9.94 -19.80 1.55
N PRO A 41 -10.30 -20.89 2.28
CA PRO A 41 -9.61 -22.19 2.17
C PRO A 41 -9.54 -22.75 0.74
N GLU A 42 -10.59 -22.54 -0.05
CA GLU A 42 -10.71 -23.01 -1.44
C GLU A 42 -9.89 -22.18 -2.43
N SER A 43 -9.27 -21.08 -2.00
CA SER A 43 -8.59 -20.18 -2.93
C SER A 43 -7.46 -20.89 -3.70
N LYS A 44 -7.44 -20.64 -5.01
CA LYS A 44 -6.41 -21.09 -5.97
C LYS A 44 -5.65 -19.90 -6.56
N SER A 45 -6.37 -18.81 -6.81
CA SER A 45 -5.80 -17.60 -7.38
C SER A 45 -6.08 -16.35 -6.54
N VAL A 46 -5.19 -15.38 -6.66
CA VAL A 46 -5.30 -14.03 -6.09
C VAL A 46 -5.30 -13.04 -7.23
N LEU A 47 -6.38 -12.29 -7.40
CA LEU A 47 -6.40 -11.14 -8.31
C LEU A 47 -5.83 -9.93 -7.59
N SER A 48 -5.03 -9.15 -8.28
CA SER A 48 -4.52 -7.87 -7.82
C SER A 48 -4.93 -6.78 -8.79
N VAL A 49 -5.48 -5.69 -8.27
CA VAL A 49 -5.95 -4.54 -9.04
C VAL A 49 -5.37 -3.27 -8.46
N GLY A 50 -4.88 -2.38 -9.35
CA GLY A 50 -4.26 -1.13 -8.97
C GLY A 50 -4.87 0.09 -9.65
N ILE A 51 -4.92 1.22 -8.92
CA ILE A 51 -5.30 2.53 -9.45
C ILE A 51 -4.19 3.53 -9.13
N LYS A 52 -3.74 4.26 -10.16
CA LYS A 52 -2.74 5.33 -10.03
C LYS A 52 -3.28 6.53 -9.26
N ILE A 53 -2.43 7.11 -8.43
CA ILE A 53 -2.73 8.38 -7.77
C ILE A 53 -2.59 9.51 -8.79
N PRO A 54 -3.63 10.33 -9.03
CA PRO A 54 -3.61 11.39 -10.04
C PRO A 54 -2.46 12.39 -9.83
N GLN A 55 -1.85 12.84 -10.92
CA GLN A 55 -0.70 13.76 -10.87
C GLN A 55 -1.02 15.06 -10.11
N GLY A 56 -2.23 15.64 -10.32
CA GLY A 56 -2.62 16.85 -9.61
C GLY A 56 -2.69 16.66 -8.09
N VAL A 57 -3.16 15.49 -7.64
CA VAL A 57 -3.19 15.13 -6.21
C VAL A 57 -1.77 15.00 -5.65
N ARG A 58 -0.84 14.40 -6.41
CA ARG A 58 0.58 14.29 -6.04
C ARG A 58 1.23 15.66 -5.90
N LYS A 59 1.03 16.54 -6.90
CA LYS A 59 1.56 17.91 -6.89
C LYS A 59 1.02 18.75 -5.73
N ALA A 60 -0.26 18.60 -5.41
CA ALA A 60 -0.85 19.25 -4.24
C ALA A 60 -0.19 18.76 -2.94
N ASN A 61 -0.03 17.45 -2.78
CA ASN A 61 0.64 16.89 -1.59
C ASN A 61 2.10 17.35 -1.47
N HIS A 62 2.84 17.40 -2.57
CA HIS A 62 4.23 17.90 -2.58
C HIS A 62 4.31 19.33 -2.02
N ARG A 63 3.36 20.21 -2.36
CA ARG A 63 3.31 21.58 -1.83
C ARG A 63 3.06 21.63 -0.32
N SER A 64 2.42 20.62 0.27
CA SER A 64 2.18 20.59 1.72
C SER A 64 3.45 20.41 2.53
N PHE A 65 4.54 19.89 1.94
CA PHE A 65 5.83 19.67 2.60
C PHE A 65 6.77 20.87 2.60
N SER A 66 6.47 21.90 1.82
CA SER A 66 7.28 23.10 1.73
C SER A 66 7.00 24.05 2.89
N LYS A 67 8.04 24.65 3.50
CA LYS A 67 7.91 25.68 4.55
C LYS A 67 7.05 26.87 4.10
N LYS A 68 7.11 27.23 2.81
CA LYS A 68 6.29 28.28 2.19
C LYS A 68 5.06 27.74 1.48
N GLY A 69 4.78 26.44 1.62
CA GLY A 69 3.71 25.77 0.91
C GLY A 69 2.38 25.83 1.67
N MET A 70 1.35 25.37 0.99
CA MET A 70 0.00 25.25 1.54
C MET A 70 -0.12 23.93 2.31
N ARG A 71 0.05 23.97 3.63
CA ARG A 71 0.03 22.77 4.49
C ARG A 71 -1.24 21.96 4.32
N ASP A 72 -2.39 22.61 4.22
CA ASP A 72 -3.69 21.96 4.11
C ASP A 72 -3.87 21.21 2.77
N ALA A 73 -2.97 21.41 1.81
CA ALA A 73 -2.98 20.62 0.57
C ALA A 73 -2.79 19.11 0.80
N ILE A 74 -2.31 18.68 1.97
CA ILE A 74 -2.27 17.27 2.36
C ILE A 74 -3.66 16.64 2.38
N PHE A 75 -4.71 17.38 2.72
CA PHE A 75 -6.09 16.89 2.73
C PHE A 75 -6.56 16.45 1.33
N ILE A 76 -6.06 17.11 0.27
CA ILE A 76 -6.34 16.70 -1.12
C ILE A 76 -5.81 15.28 -1.35
N TYR A 77 -4.59 14.99 -0.89
CA TYR A 77 -4.00 13.68 -1.01
C TYR A 77 -4.72 12.64 -0.12
N GLN A 78 -5.03 13.00 1.11
CA GLN A 78 -5.74 12.11 2.03
C GLN A 78 -7.11 11.74 1.48
N MET A 79 -7.85 12.71 0.95
CA MET A 79 -9.16 12.46 0.37
C MET A 79 -9.09 11.75 -0.97
N HIS A 80 -8.35 12.28 -1.94
CA HIS A 80 -8.40 11.82 -3.32
C HIS A 80 -7.30 10.84 -3.69
N GLY A 81 -6.14 10.91 -3.04
CA GLY A 81 -5.06 9.93 -3.20
C GLY A 81 -5.23 8.67 -2.34
N TYR A 82 -6.13 8.71 -1.35
CA TYR A 82 -6.34 7.61 -0.43
C TYR A 82 -7.81 7.18 -0.33
N VAL A 83 -8.69 7.98 0.28
CA VAL A 83 -10.07 7.58 0.57
C VAL A 83 -10.85 7.29 -0.70
N THR A 84 -10.86 8.22 -1.66
CA THR A 84 -11.61 8.08 -2.91
C THR A 84 -11.12 6.89 -3.74
N ILE A 85 -9.79 6.72 -3.87
CA ILE A 85 -9.22 5.59 -4.62
C ILE A 85 -9.53 4.26 -3.94
N ASN A 86 -9.38 4.17 -2.61
CA ASN A 86 -9.73 2.94 -1.88
C ASN A 86 -11.20 2.57 -2.04
N ASN A 87 -12.12 3.54 -2.03
CA ASN A 87 -13.54 3.30 -2.27
C ASN A 87 -13.80 2.77 -3.69
N LYS A 88 -13.11 3.32 -4.70
CA LYS A 88 -13.18 2.80 -6.07
C LYS A 88 -12.63 1.37 -6.15
N LEU A 89 -11.48 1.10 -5.54
CA LEU A 89 -10.86 -0.23 -5.49
C LEU A 89 -11.77 -1.26 -4.80
N ASN A 90 -12.38 -0.91 -3.66
CA ASN A 90 -13.32 -1.78 -2.96
C ASN A 90 -14.53 -2.14 -3.84
N LYS A 91 -15.10 -1.16 -4.56
CA LYS A 91 -16.19 -1.40 -5.51
C LYS A 91 -15.75 -2.27 -6.69
N THR A 92 -14.53 -2.10 -7.18
CA THR A 92 -13.98 -2.93 -8.25
C THR A 92 -13.76 -4.36 -7.77
N ALA A 93 -13.13 -4.56 -6.60
CA ALA A 93 -12.91 -5.88 -6.01
C ALA A 93 -14.24 -6.62 -5.76
N TYR A 94 -15.23 -5.93 -5.22
CA TYR A 94 -16.57 -6.48 -5.05
C TYR A 94 -17.18 -6.92 -6.39
N SER A 95 -17.07 -6.11 -7.44
CA SER A 95 -17.61 -6.46 -8.76
C SER A 95 -16.91 -7.65 -9.39
N LEU A 96 -15.58 -7.78 -9.21
CA LEU A 96 -14.82 -8.94 -9.69
C LEU A 96 -15.21 -10.20 -8.91
N ALA A 97 -15.35 -10.11 -7.59
CA ALA A 97 -15.80 -11.23 -6.76
C ALA A 97 -17.20 -11.68 -7.16
N ASN A 98 -18.15 -10.75 -7.29
CA ASN A 98 -19.52 -11.04 -7.70
C ASN A 98 -19.59 -11.64 -9.11
N PHE A 99 -18.76 -11.17 -10.05
CA PHE A 99 -18.66 -11.77 -11.38
C PHE A 99 -18.19 -13.23 -11.31
N LEU A 100 -17.19 -13.53 -10.47
CA LEU A 100 -16.69 -14.90 -10.27
C LEU A 100 -17.71 -15.79 -9.58
N GLU A 101 -18.42 -15.30 -8.57
CA GLU A 101 -19.53 -16.00 -7.90
C GLU A 101 -20.63 -16.39 -8.90
N ASN A 102 -20.99 -15.49 -9.81
CA ASN A 102 -21.96 -15.77 -10.88
C ASN A 102 -21.46 -16.81 -11.90
N GLN A 103 -20.15 -17.11 -11.92
CA GLN A 103 -19.54 -18.19 -12.71
C GLN A 103 -19.36 -19.48 -11.88
N GLY A 104 -19.85 -19.53 -10.64
CA GLY A 104 -19.74 -20.68 -9.73
C GLY A 104 -18.44 -20.76 -8.95
N PHE A 105 -17.61 -19.71 -8.91
CA PHE A 105 -16.37 -19.69 -8.14
C PHE A 105 -16.53 -18.92 -6.83
N VAL A 106 -16.27 -19.57 -5.71
CA VAL A 106 -16.25 -18.89 -4.40
C VAL A 106 -15.17 -17.82 -4.40
N SER A 107 -15.54 -16.59 -4.05
CA SER A 107 -14.62 -15.45 -4.17
C SER A 107 -14.87 -14.42 -3.08
N THR A 108 -13.80 -13.83 -2.52
CA THR A 108 -13.92 -12.79 -1.51
C THR A 108 -13.05 -11.58 -1.83
N PRO A 109 -13.63 -10.36 -1.83
CA PRO A 109 -12.86 -9.14 -1.99
C PRO A 109 -12.13 -8.82 -0.67
N ILE A 110 -10.88 -8.42 -0.78
CA ILE A 110 -10.08 -7.92 0.36
C ILE A 110 -10.20 -6.40 0.42
N PRO A 111 -10.43 -5.79 1.59
CA PRO A 111 -10.46 -4.34 1.69
C PRO A 111 -9.16 -3.69 1.20
N ALA A 112 -9.25 -2.61 0.43
CA ALA A 112 -8.09 -1.88 -0.10
C ALA A 112 -7.22 -1.29 1.03
N SER A 113 -7.83 -0.96 2.16
CA SER A 113 -7.13 -0.52 3.36
C SER A 113 -8.03 -0.74 4.57
N ALA A 114 -7.66 -1.68 5.41
CA ALA A 114 -8.29 -1.88 6.71
C ALA A 114 -7.29 -2.60 7.63
N PRO A 115 -6.74 -1.96 8.65
CA PRO A 115 -5.96 -2.66 9.64
C PRO A 115 -6.89 -3.57 10.44
N SER A 116 -6.64 -4.88 10.40
CA SER A 116 -7.38 -5.87 11.19
C SER A 116 -6.95 -5.85 12.66
N ASN A 117 -5.71 -5.44 12.90
CA ASN A 117 -5.12 -5.31 14.21
C ASN A 117 -4.49 -3.93 14.37
N ARG A 118 -5.02 -3.15 15.32
CA ARG A 118 -4.52 -1.80 15.60
C ARG A 118 -3.16 -1.80 16.31
N LYS A 119 -2.86 -2.87 17.05
CA LYS A 119 -1.59 -2.99 17.79
C LYS A 119 -0.44 -3.28 16.82
N ASP A 120 -0.62 -4.24 15.91
CA ASP A 120 0.44 -4.68 15.02
C ASP A 120 0.45 -3.92 13.68
N LEU A 121 -0.56 -3.06 13.44
CA LEU A 121 -0.70 -2.23 12.24
C LEU A 121 -0.61 -3.05 10.94
N VAL A 122 -1.21 -4.24 10.95
CA VAL A 122 -1.27 -5.13 9.79
C VAL A 122 -2.71 -5.30 9.31
N GLY A 123 -2.90 -5.41 8.01
CA GLY A 123 -4.18 -5.78 7.40
C GLY A 123 -4.40 -7.30 7.47
N ILE A 124 -5.65 -7.74 7.28
CA ILE A 124 -5.99 -9.14 7.17
C ILE A 124 -5.20 -9.85 6.06
N PHE A 125 -4.91 -9.12 5.00
CA PHE A 125 -4.12 -9.56 3.85
C PHE A 125 -3.34 -8.40 3.26
N SER A 126 -2.18 -8.66 2.65
CA SER A 126 -1.33 -7.62 2.11
C SER A 126 -1.55 -7.40 0.61
N ASN A 127 -2.35 -6.39 0.25
CA ASN A 127 -2.59 -6.02 -1.16
C ASN A 127 -1.30 -5.67 -1.93
N ARG A 128 -0.29 -5.09 -1.28
CA ARG A 128 1.01 -4.80 -1.91
C ARG A 128 1.81 -6.06 -2.23
N HIS A 129 1.79 -7.08 -1.34
CA HIS A 129 2.39 -8.38 -1.65
C HIS A 129 1.64 -9.08 -2.78
N ALA A 130 0.32 -8.92 -2.86
CA ALA A 130 -0.46 -9.44 -3.97
C ALA A 130 -0.07 -8.79 -5.31
N ALA A 131 0.17 -7.48 -5.34
CA ALA A 131 0.62 -6.78 -6.55
C ALA A 131 1.99 -7.29 -7.03
N VAL A 132 2.92 -7.51 -6.11
CA VAL A 132 4.24 -8.09 -6.44
C VAL A 132 4.10 -9.54 -6.88
N ALA A 133 3.32 -10.34 -6.14
CA ALA A 133 3.07 -11.75 -6.48
C ALA A 133 2.35 -11.91 -7.83
N ALA A 134 1.54 -10.94 -8.25
CA ALA A 134 0.87 -10.91 -9.56
C ALA A 134 1.73 -10.29 -10.68
N GLY A 135 3.03 -10.06 -10.43
CA GLY A 135 3.97 -9.55 -11.43
C GLY A 135 3.71 -8.12 -11.89
N GLN A 136 3.01 -7.32 -11.10
CA GLN A 136 2.67 -5.94 -11.45
C GLN A 136 3.67 -4.92 -10.88
N ALA A 137 4.44 -5.33 -9.88
CA ALA A 137 5.33 -4.46 -9.13
C ALA A 137 6.50 -5.24 -8.54
N ASN A 138 7.54 -4.54 -8.10
CA ASN A 138 8.55 -5.02 -7.17
C ASN A 138 8.43 -4.28 -5.83
N PHE A 139 9.11 -4.75 -4.79
CA PHE A 139 9.19 -3.99 -3.55
C PHE A 139 10.22 -2.86 -3.68
N GLY A 140 9.83 -1.66 -3.26
CA GLY A 140 10.77 -0.59 -3.00
C GLY A 140 11.31 -0.62 -1.58
N TRP A 141 12.43 0.05 -1.35
CA TRP A 141 12.98 0.18 0.00
C TRP A 141 11.97 0.79 0.99
N ASN A 142 11.10 1.68 0.53
CA ASN A 142 9.98 2.23 1.30
C ASN A 142 8.86 1.21 1.61
N THR A 143 9.09 -0.08 1.39
CA THR A 143 8.14 -1.20 1.61
C THR A 143 6.91 -1.23 0.72
N LEU A 144 6.80 -0.32 -0.24
CA LEU A 144 5.66 -0.24 -1.16
C LEU A 144 5.86 -1.10 -2.39
N ALA A 145 4.76 -1.49 -3.03
CA ALA A 145 4.80 -2.09 -4.36
C ALA A 145 5.07 -0.97 -5.37
N ILE A 146 6.21 -1.05 -6.06
CA ILE A 146 6.70 -0.08 -7.03
C ILE A 146 6.51 -0.64 -8.43
N THR A 147 5.80 0.11 -9.29
CA THR A 147 5.65 -0.18 -10.71
C THR A 147 6.67 0.62 -11.53
N GLU A 148 7.05 0.13 -12.70
CA GLU A 148 7.93 0.87 -13.63
C GLU A 148 7.29 2.20 -14.06
N GLU A 149 6.00 2.17 -14.39
CA GLU A 149 5.27 3.29 -14.95
C GLU A 149 4.96 4.39 -13.91
N ALA A 150 4.57 4.01 -12.69
CA ALA A 150 4.06 4.96 -11.70
C ALA A 150 4.83 4.95 -10.38
N GLY A 151 5.91 4.17 -10.27
CA GLY A 151 6.62 4.00 -9.01
C GLY A 151 5.69 3.50 -7.90
N PRO A 152 5.81 4.03 -6.67
CA PRO A 152 4.94 3.67 -5.55
C PRO A 152 3.57 4.38 -5.58
N ARG A 153 3.26 5.12 -6.62
CA ARG A 153 2.06 5.97 -6.73
C ARG A 153 0.83 5.22 -7.20
N VAL A 154 0.64 3.99 -6.69
CA VAL A 154 -0.49 3.10 -6.97
C VAL A 154 -1.12 2.63 -5.66
N ARG A 155 -2.45 2.59 -5.61
CA ARG A 155 -3.20 1.95 -4.53
C ARG A 155 -3.70 0.60 -5.04
N TRP A 156 -3.73 -0.40 -4.16
CA TRP A 156 -3.96 -1.79 -4.50
C TRP A 156 -5.13 -2.40 -3.73
N VAL A 157 -5.81 -3.34 -4.39
CA VAL A 157 -6.83 -4.21 -3.79
C VAL A 157 -6.67 -5.62 -4.34
N SER A 158 -7.15 -6.61 -3.59
CA SER A 158 -7.09 -8.02 -4.00
C SER A 158 -8.46 -8.70 -3.96
N VAL A 159 -8.61 -9.77 -4.74
CA VAL A 159 -9.71 -10.71 -4.64
C VAL A 159 -9.12 -12.11 -4.54
N LEU A 160 -9.54 -12.87 -3.54
CA LEU A 160 -9.22 -14.30 -3.42
C LEU A 160 -10.32 -15.09 -4.10
N THR A 161 -9.97 -16.15 -4.86
CA THR A 161 -10.96 -16.95 -5.59
C THR A 161 -10.58 -18.42 -5.69
N SER A 162 -11.59 -19.28 -5.71
CA SER A 162 -11.45 -20.73 -6.01
C SER A 162 -11.19 -21.00 -7.49
N ALA A 163 -11.39 -20.01 -8.37
CA ALA A 163 -11.06 -20.13 -9.79
C ALA A 163 -9.56 -20.37 -9.98
N ASP A 164 -9.23 -21.36 -10.79
CA ASP A 164 -7.84 -21.62 -11.23
C ASP A 164 -7.56 -20.80 -12.48
N ILE A 165 -6.93 -19.64 -12.29
CA ILE A 165 -6.68 -18.67 -13.35
C ILE A 165 -5.19 -18.64 -13.64
N HIS A 166 -4.80 -18.74 -14.92
CA HIS A 166 -3.41 -18.72 -15.34
C HIS A 166 -2.67 -17.49 -14.76
N PRO A 167 -1.64 -17.68 -13.95
CA PRO A 167 -0.94 -16.57 -13.26
C PRO A 167 -0.11 -15.73 -14.23
N ASP A 168 0.14 -14.49 -13.85
CA ASP A 168 1.13 -13.66 -14.51
C ASP A 168 2.54 -13.99 -13.97
N PRO A 169 3.59 -13.89 -14.81
CA PRO A 169 4.97 -14.10 -14.36
C PRO A 169 5.39 -12.99 -13.40
N LEU A 170 6.30 -13.30 -12.47
CA LEU A 170 6.95 -12.28 -11.67
C LEU A 170 7.76 -11.33 -12.56
N LEU A 171 7.82 -10.06 -12.21
CA LEU A 171 8.69 -9.10 -12.90
C LEU A 171 10.15 -9.54 -12.79
N LYS A 172 10.87 -9.44 -13.91
CA LYS A 172 12.31 -9.66 -13.97
C LYS A 172 13.04 -8.39 -13.50
N GLY A 173 14.21 -8.58 -12.88
CA GLY A 173 15.01 -7.47 -12.36
C GLY A 173 14.39 -6.76 -11.16
N ASP A 174 15.02 -5.70 -10.71
CA ASP A 174 14.58 -4.84 -9.62
C ASP A 174 14.36 -3.42 -10.13
N ILE A 175 13.26 -2.81 -9.67
CA ILE A 175 12.88 -1.45 -10.08
C ILE A 175 13.50 -0.41 -9.12
N CYS A 176 13.66 -0.78 -7.85
CA CYS A 176 14.22 0.10 -6.84
C CYS A 176 15.74 -0.09 -6.80
N ASP A 177 16.45 0.91 -7.25
CA ASP A 177 17.90 1.00 -7.11
C ASP A 177 18.26 1.45 -5.70
N ARG A 178 18.48 0.48 -4.81
CA ARG A 178 18.78 0.76 -3.41
C ARG A 178 20.24 1.20 -3.22
N GLU A 179 21.15 0.78 -4.08
CA GLU A 179 22.56 1.11 -3.97
C GLU A 179 22.82 2.59 -4.23
N ASP A 180 22.12 3.15 -5.24
CA ASP A 180 22.30 4.55 -5.66
C ASP A 180 21.17 5.48 -5.17
N CYS A 181 20.13 4.96 -4.48
CA CYS A 181 18.98 5.76 -4.10
C CYS A 181 18.58 5.59 -2.63
N ASN A 182 18.67 6.68 -1.87
CA ASN A 182 18.24 6.79 -0.47
C ASN A 182 17.04 7.72 -0.26
N LYS A 183 16.41 8.20 -1.33
CA LYS A 183 15.44 9.28 -1.28
C LYS A 183 14.29 9.07 -0.29
N CYS A 184 13.74 7.87 -0.21
CA CYS A 184 12.63 7.58 0.69
C CYS A 184 13.03 7.59 2.18
N VAL A 185 14.28 7.27 2.50
CA VAL A 185 14.85 7.38 3.85
C VAL A 185 15.03 8.84 4.22
N GLU A 186 15.72 9.61 3.36
CA GLU A 186 16.03 11.03 3.58
C GLU A 186 14.80 11.90 3.80
N VAL A 187 13.73 11.66 3.03
CA VAL A 187 12.52 12.47 3.08
C VAL A 187 11.55 12.06 4.17
N CYS A 188 11.80 10.96 4.88
CA CYS A 188 10.88 10.48 5.91
C CYS A 188 10.91 11.40 7.13
N PRO A 189 9.85 12.17 7.43
CA PRO A 189 9.88 13.19 8.48
C PRO A 189 9.90 12.60 9.89
N VAL A 190 9.69 11.31 10.01
CA VAL A 190 9.60 10.57 11.28
C VAL A 190 10.62 9.43 11.33
N GLU A 191 11.56 9.38 10.39
CA GLU A 191 12.61 8.36 10.33
C GLU A 191 12.07 6.92 10.48
N ALA A 192 10.91 6.67 9.82
CA ALA A 192 10.23 5.38 9.90
C ALA A 192 10.83 4.33 8.95
N ILE A 193 11.66 4.75 7.99
CA ILE A 193 12.28 3.86 7.00
C ILE A 193 13.76 3.72 7.37
N PRO A 194 14.15 2.61 8.01
CA PRO A 194 15.56 2.38 8.36
C PRO A 194 16.45 2.30 7.12
N ASP A 195 17.67 2.77 7.25
CA ASP A 195 18.65 2.74 6.16
C ASP A 195 19.21 1.33 5.92
N THR A 196 19.46 0.56 6.97
CA THR A 196 20.15 -0.73 6.89
C THR A 196 19.29 -1.93 7.27
N GLU A 197 18.29 -1.77 8.13
CA GLU A 197 17.45 -2.86 8.58
C GLU A 197 16.47 -3.28 7.48
N SER A 198 16.48 -4.55 7.11
CA SER A 198 15.69 -5.09 6.01
C SER A 198 14.89 -6.33 6.39
N VAL A 199 13.87 -6.58 5.59
CA VAL A 199 13.10 -7.82 5.54
C VAL A 199 13.38 -8.50 4.21
N GLU A 200 13.60 -9.79 4.25
CA GLU A 200 13.79 -10.62 3.06
C GLU A 200 12.60 -11.58 2.90
N LEU A 201 12.18 -11.77 1.69
CA LEU A 201 11.21 -12.81 1.34
C LEU A 201 11.53 -13.42 -0.02
N THR A 202 11.11 -14.66 -0.24
CA THR A 202 11.31 -15.36 -1.51
C THR A 202 9.96 -15.80 -2.08
N MET A 203 9.74 -15.53 -3.38
CA MET A 203 8.61 -16.04 -4.15
C MET A 203 9.12 -16.72 -5.42
N GLU A 204 8.82 -18.00 -5.60
CA GLU A 204 9.25 -18.79 -6.78
C GLU A 204 10.75 -18.65 -7.11
N GLY A 205 11.60 -18.65 -6.08
CA GLY A 205 13.05 -18.53 -6.21
C GLY A 205 13.58 -17.10 -6.37
N LYS A 206 12.72 -16.11 -6.65
CA LYS A 206 13.12 -14.70 -6.64
C LYS A 206 13.15 -14.15 -5.21
N LYS A 207 14.31 -13.60 -4.82
CA LYS A 207 14.50 -12.90 -3.54
C LYS A 207 14.06 -11.46 -3.68
N PHE A 208 13.33 -10.97 -2.66
CA PHE A 208 12.93 -9.58 -2.51
C PHE A 208 13.44 -9.04 -1.19
N VAL A 209 13.96 -7.82 -1.21
CA VAL A 209 14.50 -7.13 -0.02
C VAL A 209 13.85 -5.74 0.06
N TYR A 210 13.39 -5.37 1.25
CA TYR A 210 12.86 -4.05 1.53
C TYR A 210 13.08 -3.68 3.01
N SER A 211 12.96 -2.41 3.39
CA SER A 211 13.27 -1.99 4.75
C SER A 211 12.35 -2.61 5.80
N ASN A 212 12.85 -2.79 7.00
CA ASN A 212 12.04 -3.16 8.16
C ASN A 212 11.36 -1.91 8.74
N LEU A 213 10.29 -1.46 8.07
CA LEU A 213 9.56 -0.24 8.40
C LEU A 213 9.12 -0.18 9.87
N ILE A 214 9.47 0.88 10.57
CA ILE A 214 8.96 1.19 11.91
C ILE A 214 7.52 1.71 11.77
N LYS A 215 6.56 0.80 11.87
CA LYS A 215 5.15 1.05 11.52
C LYS A 215 4.52 2.12 12.40
N GLU A 216 4.87 2.15 13.67
CA GLU A 216 4.38 3.10 14.67
C GLU A 216 4.78 4.53 14.28
N ARG A 217 6.05 4.74 13.94
CA ARG A 217 6.56 6.03 13.45
C ARG A 217 5.86 6.45 12.16
N CYS A 218 5.77 5.53 11.19
CA CYS A 218 5.11 5.79 9.91
C CYS A 218 3.64 6.20 10.11
N ARG A 219 2.92 5.50 11.00
CA ARG A 219 1.53 5.82 11.32
C ARG A 219 1.41 7.21 11.97
N THR A 220 2.26 7.51 12.94
CA THR A 220 2.25 8.82 13.62
C THR A 220 2.54 9.96 12.65
N GLY A 221 3.56 9.81 11.80
CA GLY A 221 3.87 10.80 10.76
C GLY A 221 2.77 10.96 9.71
N GLY A 222 1.97 9.91 9.51
CA GLY A 222 0.85 9.91 8.57
C GLY A 222 -0.45 10.46 9.14
N VAL A 223 -0.61 10.46 10.47
CA VAL A 223 -1.82 10.96 11.13
C VAL A 223 -1.67 12.47 11.32
N SER A 224 -2.69 13.23 10.93
CA SER A 224 -2.89 14.61 11.36
C SER A 224 -1.97 15.68 10.77
N GLY A 225 -1.36 15.48 9.62
CA GLY A 225 -0.45 16.48 9.08
C GLY A 225 0.77 16.73 9.97
N LEU A 226 1.03 15.87 10.97
CA LEU A 226 2.24 15.91 11.80
C LEU A 226 3.49 15.90 10.93
N SER A 227 3.49 15.16 9.82
CA SER A 227 4.58 15.16 8.85
C SER A 227 4.87 16.55 8.24
N THR A 228 3.88 17.43 8.18
CA THR A 228 4.04 18.82 7.72
C THR A 228 4.49 19.75 8.85
N ARG A 229 4.07 19.46 10.09
CA ARG A 229 4.46 20.21 11.30
C ARG A 229 5.82 19.78 11.84
N MET A 230 6.18 18.52 11.74
CA MET A 230 7.46 17.98 12.24
C MET A 230 8.69 18.53 11.50
N ALA A 231 8.50 19.09 10.31
CA ALA A 231 9.55 19.91 9.69
C ALA A 231 9.91 21.16 10.53
N GLU A 232 9.06 21.54 11.48
CA GLU A 232 9.21 22.73 12.33
C GLU A 232 9.24 22.44 13.83
N GLN A 233 8.67 21.33 14.29
CA GLN A 233 8.61 20.94 15.69
C GLN A 233 9.13 19.51 15.87
N LYS A 234 10.17 19.34 16.68
CA LYS A 234 10.60 18.00 17.11
C LYS A 234 9.53 17.46 18.04
N LEU A 235 8.89 16.34 17.69
CA LEU A 235 8.13 15.56 18.64
C LEU A 235 9.13 15.03 19.69
N GLU A 236 8.96 15.42 20.94
CA GLU A 236 9.69 14.85 22.05
C GLU A 236 9.12 13.44 22.31
N LEU A 237 9.73 12.47 21.72
CA LEU A 237 9.47 11.06 22.00
C LEU A 237 10.62 10.52 22.86
N PRO A 238 10.36 9.59 23.79
CA PRO A 238 11.43 8.90 24.52
C PRO A 238 12.35 8.15 23.56
N THR A 239 13.54 7.79 24.01
CA THR A 239 14.61 7.17 23.20
C THR A 239 14.14 5.88 22.49
N ASN A 240 13.23 5.11 23.10
CA ASN A 240 12.57 3.94 22.50
C ASN A 240 11.04 4.06 22.67
N PRO A 241 10.35 4.84 21.82
CA PRO A 241 8.94 5.09 22.00
C PRO A 241 8.12 3.83 21.69
N GLY A 242 7.26 3.45 22.63
CA GLY A 242 6.23 2.43 22.42
C GLY A 242 4.96 2.99 21.77
N PRO A 243 4.01 2.12 21.37
CA PRO A 243 2.74 2.55 20.75
C PRO A 243 1.96 3.57 21.59
N GLU A 244 2.06 3.48 22.93
CA GLU A 244 1.40 4.40 23.86
C GLU A 244 1.99 5.81 23.85
N ASP A 245 3.31 5.93 23.65
CA ASP A 245 3.98 7.23 23.62
C ASP A 245 3.55 8.03 22.38
N TYR A 246 3.38 7.34 21.25
CA TYR A 246 2.82 7.95 20.05
C TYR A 246 1.36 8.36 20.22
N LEU A 247 0.56 7.55 20.91
CA LEU A 247 -0.84 7.89 21.22
C LEU A 247 -0.93 9.09 22.15
N LYS A 248 -0.10 9.15 23.20
CA LYS A 248 -0.01 10.30 24.12
C LYS A 248 0.46 11.58 23.42
N ALA A 249 1.41 11.47 22.49
CA ALA A 249 1.85 12.61 21.69
C ALA A 249 0.74 13.11 20.75
N LEU A 250 -0.13 12.22 20.27
CA LEU A 250 -1.30 12.53 19.45
C LEU A 250 -2.46 13.11 20.27
N ASP A 251 -2.65 12.67 21.52
CA ASP A 251 -3.73 13.14 22.41
C ASP A 251 -3.50 14.55 22.97
N LYS A 252 -2.25 15.02 22.99
CA LYS A 252 -1.92 16.39 23.41
C LYS A 252 -2.35 17.46 22.42
N GLU A 253 -2.72 17.11 21.21
CA GLU A 253 -3.17 18.03 20.19
C GLU A 253 -4.69 17.90 19.92
N SER A 254 -5.31 19.02 19.63
CA SER A 254 -6.74 19.32 19.57
C SER A 254 -7.67 18.38 18.77
N SER A 255 -8.99 18.59 18.94
CA SER A 255 -10.16 17.88 18.37
C SER A 255 -10.17 17.65 16.85
N TRP A 256 -9.35 18.30 16.07
CA TRP A 256 -9.13 18.05 14.63
C TRP A 256 -8.65 16.61 14.36
N HIS A 257 -7.90 16.02 15.26
CA HIS A 257 -7.35 14.67 15.15
C HIS A 257 -8.40 13.55 15.14
N LYS A 258 -9.61 13.81 15.64
CA LYS A 258 -10.70 12.82 15.60
C LYS A 258 -11.28 12.60 14.20
N MET A 259 -11.28 13.62 13.35
CA MET A 259 -11.70 13.50 11.94
C MET A 259 -10.60 12.87 11.06
N GLU A 260 -9.34 13.00 11.42
CA GLU A 260 -8.19 12.51 10.68
C GLU A 260 -7.94 11.00 10.82
N ARG A 261 -8.68 10.30 11.68
CA ARG A 261 -8.68 8.82 11.75
C ARG A 261 -9.05 8.13 10.45
N ILE A 262 -9.57 8.88 9.47
CA ILE A 262 -10.03 8.38 8.18
C ILE A 262 -8.89 8.30 7.16
N ALA A 263 -7.83 9.10 7.30
CA ALA A 263 -6.73 9.15 6.34
C ALA A 263 -5.39 9.41 7.03
N SER A 264 -4.74 8.34 7.45
CA SER A 264 -3.45 8.38 8.14
C SER A 264 -2.29 8.20 7.16
N MET A 265 -2.13 9.09 6.17
CA MET A 265 -1.08 8.96 5.17
C MET A 265 -0.39 10.30 4.90
N CYS A 266 0.91 10.38 5.13
CA CYS A 266 1.69 11.54 4.71
C CYS A 266 2.05 11.46 3.22
N GLY A 267 2.31 10.28 2.69
CA GLY A 267 2.64 10.05 1.28
C GLY A 267 3.97 10.62 0.81
N ARG A 268 4.84 11.12 1.70
CA ARG A 268 6.07 11.79 1.30
C ARG A 268 7.03 10.86 0.57
N CYS A 269 7.29 9.66 1.09
CA CYS A 269 8.12 8.66 0.43
C CYS A 269 7.50 8.13 -0.89
N ILE A 270 6.19 8.29 -1.08
CA ILE A 270 5.49 7.98 -2.33
C ILE A 270 5.76 9.07 -3.37
N ILE A 271 5.61 10.33 -2.97
CA ILE A 271 5.70 11.50 -3.86
C ILE A 271 7.14 11.73 -4.34
N GLU A 272 8.10 11.64 -3.41
CA GLU A 272 9.51 11.96 -3.66
C GLU A 272 10.29 10.79 -4.30
N CYS A 273 9.69 9.63 -4.46
CA CYS A 273 10.33 8.50 -5.14
C CYS A 273 10.61 8.86 -6.62
N PRO A 274 11.84 8.70 -7.12
CA PRO A 274 12.17 9.07 -8.51
C PRO A 274 11.59 8.09 -9.54
N VAL A 275 11.27 6.86 -9.15
CA VAL A 275 10.76 5.85 -10.07
C VAL A 275 9.38 6.23 -10.60
N GLY A 276 9.17 6.22 -11.91
CA GLY A 276 7.89 6.49 -12.58
C GLY A 276 7.38 7.92 -12.38
N SER A 277 8.27 8.89 -12.21
CA SER A 277 7.94 10.32 -11.98
C SER A 277 7.52 11.02 -13.29
#